data_8faa74f64f9ffb47db7be27bf99d4a5e
#
_entry.id   8faa74f64f9ffb47db7be27bf99d4a5e
#
_cell.length_a   1.000
_cell.length_b   1.000
_cell.length_c   1.000
_cell.angle_alpha   90.00
_cell.angle_beta   90.00
_cell.angle_gamma   90.00
#
_symmetry.space_group_name_H-M   'P 1'
#
loop_
_entity.id
_entity.type
_entity.pdbx_description
1 polymer ?
#
loop_
_entity_poly.entity_id
_entity_poly.type
_entity_poly.pdbx_seq_one_letter_code
_entity_poly.pdbx_strand_id
1 'polypeptide(L)'
;MLRIAVFMGFLTIAAHVWAAEPSVMVKEPWARAPIGLATASVAYAVLADTSGQGDILTGVDSVNGGNASLHETTNDGGVMRMRARETLVIPPKGSVELKAGGPHIMLMNLPKGLKAGDALPLRLHFKRGGDVVVNFALK
;
A
#
# COMPACT_ATOMS: atom_id res chain seq x y z
N MET A 1 -49.43 -50.98 -2.28
CA MET A 1 -47.99 -50.85 -2.47
C MET A 1 -47.61 -49.38 -2.39
N LEU A 2 -47.04 -48.97 -1.25
CA LEU A 2 -46.69 -47.58 -0.95
C LEU A 2 -45.24 -47.36 -1.38
N ARG A 3 -45.01 -46.52 -2.41
CA ARG A 3 -43.63 -46.10 -2.80
C ARG A 3 -43.23 -44.86 -2.00
N ILE A 4 -42.33 -45.05 -1.06
CA ILE A 4 -41.71 -43.94 -0.32
C ILE A 4 -40.59 -43.42 -1.21
N ALA A 5 -40.76 -42.20 -1.71
CA ALA A 5 -39.69 -41.46 -2.37
C ALA A 5 -38.84 -40.73 -1.28
N VAL A 6 -37.62 -41.22 -1.10
CA VAL A 6 -36.64 -40.54 -0.25
C VAL A 6 -36.03 -39.38 -1.04
N PHE A 7 -36.40 -38.16 -0.71
CA PHE A 7 -35.76 -36.96 -1.20
C PHE A 7 -34.47 -36.77 -0.44
N MET A 8 -33.35 -37.08 -1.07
CA MET A 8 -32.01 -36.81 -0.54
C MET A 8 -31.66 -35.36 -0.87
N GLY A 9 -31.94 -34.47 0.08
CA GLY A 9 -31.58 -33.06 -0.05
C GLY A 9 -30.06 -32.89 0.03
N PHE A 10 -29.44 -32.56 -1.09
CA PHE A 10 -28.05 -32.10 -1.10
C PHE A 10 -27.99 -30.72 -0.47
N LEU A 11 -27.48 -30.63 0.77
CA LEU A 11 -27.15 -29.40 1.42
C LEU A 11 -25.83 -28.91 0.84
N THR A 12 -25.88 -28.02 -0.15
CA THR A 12 -24.70 -27.33 -0.66
C THR A 12 -24.27 -26.30 0.36
N ILE A 13 -23.24 -26.63 1.13
CA ILE A 13 -22.57 -25.65 1.98
C ILE A 13 -21.78 -24.73 1.06
N ALA A 14 -22.33 -23.56 0.79
CA ALA A 14 -21.60 -22.48 0.13
C ALA A 14 -20.50 -22.02 1.09
N ALA A 15 -19.26 -22.39 0.79
CA ALA A 15 -18.12 -21.85 1.50
C ALA A 15 -18.01 -20.35 1.14
N HIS A 16 -18.41 -19.50 2.08
CA HIS A 16 -18.20 -18.06 1.95
C HIS A 16 -16.70 -17.80 2.17
N VAL A 17 -16.00 -17.58 1.07
CA VAL A 17 -14.63 -17.07 1.13
C VAL A 17 -14.74 -15.60 1.58
N TRP A 18 -14.45 -15.37 2.83
CA TRP A 18 -14.35 -13.99 3.37
C TRP A 18 -13.04 -13.41 2.84
N ALA A 19 -13.13 -12.48 1.89
CA ALA A 19 -11.99 -11.65 1.53
C ALA A 19 -11.64 -10.81 2.77
N ALA A 20 -10.34 -10.76 3.12
CA ALA A 20 -9.89 -9.91 4.21
C ALA A 20 -10.23 -8.45 3.87
N GLU A 21 -10.98 -7.77 4.75
CA GLU A 21 -11.27 -6.34 4.62
C GLU A 21 -9.95 -5.56 4.79
N PRO A 22 -9.71 -4.53 3.95
CA PRO A 22 -8.54 -3.68 4.12
C PRO A 22 -8.56 -3.02 5.50
N SER A 23 -7.46 -3.10 6.23
CA SER A 23 -7.32 -2.48 7.55
C SER A 23 -6.94 -1.01 7.48
N VAL A 24 -6.44 -0.57 6.33
CA VAL A 24 -5.92 0.79 6.12
C VAL A 24 -6.50 1.35 4.84
N MET A 25 -7.03 2.58 4.92
CA MET A 25 -7.39 3.36 3.76
C MET A 25 -6.20 4.21 3.33
N VAL A 26 -5.85 4.13 2.06
CA VAL A 26 -4.80 4.96 1.45
C VAL A 26 -5.46 6.17 0.81
N LYS A 27 -5.21 7.35 1.38
CA LYS A 27 -5.79 8.61 0.92
C LYS A 27 -4.78 9.43 0.13
N GLU A 28 -5.24 10.07 -0.94
CA GLU A 28 -4.44 10.99 -1.75
C GLU A 28 -3.09 10.41 -2.19
N PRO A 29 -3.04 9.19 -2.76
CA PRO A 29 -1.79 8.61 -3.19
C PRO A 29 -1.26 9.33 -4.42
N TRP A 30 -0.05 9.87 -4.33
CA TRP A 30 0.61 10.51 -5.45
C TRP A 30 2.11 10.32 -5.39
N ALA A 31 2.74 10.40 -6.53
CA ALA A 31 4.19 10.36 -6.66
C ALA A 31 4.66 11.52 -7.52
N ARG A 32 5.86 11.97 -7.28
CA ARG A 32 6.47 13.02 -8.11
C ARG A 32 6.83 12.43 -9.48
N ALA A 33 6.38 13.06 -10.55
CA ALA A 33 6.79 12.65 -11.89
C ALA A 33 8.30 12.85 -12.05
N PRO A 34 9.04 11.83 -12.55
CA PRO A 34 10.46 11.98 -12.82
C PRO A 34 10.70 13.09 -13.86
N ILE A 35 11.79 13.83 -13.69
CA ILE A 35 12.15 14.92 -14.60
C ILE A 35 13.15 14.40 -15.63
N GLY A 36 12.85 14.58 -16.91
CA GLY A 36 13.73 14.18 -18.01
C GLY A 36 13.99 12.66 -18.01
N LEU A 37 15.26 12.28 -17.92
CA LEU A 37 15.70 10.87 -17.90
C LEU A 37 15.85 10.30 -16.49
N ALA A 38 15.41 11.01 -15.46
CA ALA A 38 15.48 10.53 -14.09
C ALA A 38 14.66 9.26 -13.91
N THR A 39 15.21 8.30 -13.16
CA THR A 39 14.57 7.02 -12.86
C THR A 39 14.30 6.84 -11.36
N ALA A 40 14.55 7.87 -10.56
CA ALA A 40 14.27 7.90 -9.12
C ALA A 40 13.20 8.95 -8.82
N SER A 41 12.37 8.67 -7.82
CA SER A 41 11.35 9.59 -7.35
C SER A 41 10.90 9.23 -5.94
N VAL A 42 9.87 9.91 -5.47
CA VAL A 42 9.26 9.71 -4.15
C VAL A 42 7.75 9.64 -4.28
N ALA A 43 7.13 8.87 -3.41
CA ALA A 43 5.68 8.75 -3.34
C ALA A 43 5.16 9.04 -1.93
N TYR A 44 3.98 9.62 -1.87
CA TYR A 44 3.33 10.09 -0.66
C TYR A 44 1.87 9.66 -0.62
N ALA A 45 1.35 9.50 0.57
CA ALA A 45 -0.06 9.23 0.83
C ALA A 45 -0.37 9.44 2.30
N VAL A 46 -1.62 9.44 2.65
CA VAL A 46 -2.06 9.33 4.04
C VAL A 46 -2.59 7.92 4.27
N LEU A 47 -2.06 7.23 5.28
CA LEU A 47 -2.46 5.89 5.66
C LEU A 47 -3.33 5.98 6.90
N ALA A 48 -4.62 5.71 6.78
CA ALA A 48 -5.60 5.83 7.86
C ALA A 48 -6.12 4.45 8.27
N ASP A 49 -6.10 4.16 9.57
CA ASP A 49 -6.68 2.93 10.10
C ASP A 49 -8.21 2.93 9.98
N THR A 50 -8.76 1.89 9.39
CA THR A 50 -10.20 1.66 9.28
C THR A 50 -10.68 0.46 10.09
N SER A 51 -9.74 -0.30 10.67
CA SER A 51 -10.05 -1.49 11.45
C SER A 51 -10.33 -1.21 12.93
N GLY A 52 -9.88 -0.08 13.44
CA GLY A 52 -9.89 0.26 14.87
C GLY A 52 -8.78 -0.41 15.68
N GLN A 53 -7.94 -1.23 15.05
CA GLN A 53 -6.87 -1.99 15.70
C GLN A 53 -5.47 -1.54 15.28
N GLY A 54 -5.39 -0.62 14.32
CA GLY A 54 -4.13 -0.24 13.69
C GLY A 54 -3.56 -1.32 12.79
N ASP A 55 -2.44 -1.02 12.18
CA ASP A 55 -1.69 -1.96 11.36
C ASP A 55 -0.22 -1.55 11.29
N ILE A 56 0.58 -2.36 10.63
CA ILE A 56 1.98 -2.09 10.36
C ILE A 56 2.22 -2.26 8.88
N LEU A 57 2.72 -1.21 8.24
CA LEU A 57 3.24 -1.30 6.88
C LEU A 57 4.62 -1.95 6.95
N THR A 58 4.76 -3.12 6.35
CA THR A 58 5.97 -3.95 6.43
C THR A 58 6.84 -3.88 5.18
N GLY A 59 6.32 -3.28 4.12
CA GLY A 59 7.08 -3.12 2.89
C GLY A 59 6.25 -2.53 1.77
N VAL A 60 6.93 -2.19 0.69
CA VAL A 60 6.34 -1.64 -0.54
C VAL A 60 7.07 -2.22 -1.74
N ASP A 61 6.33 -2.59 -2.78
CA ASP A 61 6.89 -3.03 -4.06
C ASP A 61 6.30 -2.20 -5.21
N SER A 62 7.09 -2.01 -6.25
CA SER A 62 6.60 -1.47 -7.52
C SER A 62 6.08 -2.62 -8.40
N VAL A 63 4.88 -2.46 -8.93
CA VAL A 63 4.23 -3.50 -9.75
C VAL A 63 4.72 -3.48 -11.20
N ASN A 64 4.94 -2.30 -11.77
CA ASN A 64 5.27 -2.13 -13.20
C ASN A 64 6.74 -1.79 -13.46
N GLY A 65 7.62 -2.40 -12.71
CA GLY A 65 9.06 -2.20 -12.84
C GLY A 65 9.63 -1.16 -11.88
N GLY A 66 10.92 -1.24 -11.64
CA GLY A 66 11.60 -0.47 -10.62
C GLY A 66 11.49 -1.08 -9.24
N ASN A 67 11.98 -0.35 -8.26
CA ASN A 67 11.99 -0.74 -6.86
C ASN A 67 11.31 0.34 -6.02
N ALA A 68 10.58 -0.08 -5.00
CA ALA A 68 10.02 0.80 -4.00
C ALA A 68 10.51 0.38 -2.62
N SER A 69 10.78 1.34 -1.75
CA SER A 69 11.23 1.08 -0.38
C SER A 69 10.76 2.19 0.55
N LEU A 70 10.59 1.84 1.81
CA LEU A 70 10.19 2.79 2.84
C LEU A 70 11.41 3.49 3.41
N HIS A 71 11.39 4.82 3.44
CA HIS A 71 12.46 5.66 3.98
C HIS A 71 11.91 6.70 4.93
N GLU A 72 12.77 7.31 5.70
CA GLU A 72 12.45 8.43 6.57
C GLU A 72 13.55 9.47 6.50
N THR A 73 13.14 10.73 6.42
CA THR A 73 14.05 11.86 6.57
C THR A 73 14.02 12.31 8.02
N THR A 74 15.19 12.42 8.64
CA THR A 74 15.38 12.93 10.00
C THR A 74 16.26 14.16 9.98
N ASN A 75 16.05 15.04 10.96
CA ASN A 75 16.89 16.22 11.18
C ASN A 75 17.72 16.01 12.43
N ASP A 76 19.02 15.74 12.26
CA ASP A 76 19.97 15.52 13.32
C ASP A 76 20.85 16.77 13.50
N GLY A 77 20.42 17.71 14.35
CA GLY A 77 21.18 18.93 14.64
C GLY A 77 21.35 19.85 13.43
N GLY A 78 20.34 19.97 12.56
CA GLY A 78 20.38 20.78 11.34
C GLY A 78 20.83 20.00 10.10
N VAL A 79 21.27 18.75 10.26
CA VAL A 79 21.66 17.88 9.16
C VAL A 79 20.50 16.96 8.78
N MET A 80 19.99 17.09 7.56
CA MET A 80 18.94 16.22 7.03
C MET A 80 19.55 14.90 6.61
N ARG A 81 19.02 13.80 7.14
CA ARG A 81 19.45 12.43 6.80
C ARG A 81 18.28 11.60 6.34
N MET A 82 18.49 10.83 5.27
CA MET A 82 17.53 9.87 4.77
C MET A 82 17.99 8.47 5.15
N ARG A 83 17.10 7.70 5.78
CA ARG A 83 17.39 6.33 6.22
C ARG A 83 16.31 5.39 5.74
N ALA A 84 16.71 4.18 5.35
CA ALA A 84 15.76 3.11 5.10
C ALA A 84 15.02 2.76 6.40
N ARG A 85 13.74 2.46 6.25
CA ARG A 85 12.88 2.08 7.36
C ARG A 85 12.23 0.74 7.04
N GLU A 86 12.31 -0.22 7.96
CA GLU A 86 11.75 -1.55 7.71
C GLU A 86 10.23 -1.57 7.84
N THR A 87 9.70 -0.85 8.81
CA THR A 87 8.26 -0.82 9.10
C THR A 87 7.77 0.58 9.43
N LEU A 88 6.47 0.78 9.26
CA LEU A 88 5.77 1.99 9.68
C LEU A 88 4.47 1.62 10.40
N VAL A 89 4.34 2.06 11.66
CA VAL A 89 3.16 1.79 12.48
C VAL A 89 2.05 2.77 12.14
N ILE A 90 0.86 2.24 11.83
CA ILE A 90 -0.38 3.01 11.73
C ILE A 90 -1.14 2.80 13.04
N PRO A 91 -1.32 3.85 13.86
CA PRO A 91 -1.94 3.70 15.17
C PRO A 91 -3.43 3.34 15.06
N PRO A 92 -3.99 2.64 16.08
CA PRO A 92 -5.42 2.37 16.13
C PRO A 92 -6.24 3.65 16.06
N LYS A 93 -7.24 3.68 15.19
CA LYS A 93 -8.13 4.84 14.95
C LYS A 93 -7.39 6.12 14.53
N GLY A 94 -6.12 5.98 14.13
CA GLY A 94 -5.27 7.09 13.72
C GLY A 94 -4.83 7.01 12.28
N SER A 95 -3.90 7.88 11.93
CA SER A 95 -3.31 7.94 10.60
C SER A 95 -1.84 8.30 10.66
N VAL A 96 -1.12 7.97 9.59
CA VAL A 96 0.27 8.38 9.36
C VAL A 96 0.34 9.01 7.97
N GLU A 97 0.95 10.17 7.89
CA GLU A 97 1.19 10.85 6.63
C GLU A 97 2.59 10.55 6.11
N LEU A 98 2.64 10.00 4.89
CA LEU A 98 3.88 9.92 4.12
C LEU A 98 4.08 11.27 3.45
N LYS A 99 5.16 11.97 3.78
CA LYS A 99 5.41 13.36 3.37
C LYS A 99 6.88 13.69 3.22
N ALA A 100 7.16 14.77 2.51
CA ALA A 100 8.50 15.36 2.46
C ALA A 100 8.94 15.76 3.87
N GLY A 101 10.19 15.41 4.22
CA GLY A 101 10.73 15.66 5.56
C GLY A 101 10.32 14.66 6.64
N GLY A 102 9.53 13.66 6.30
CA GLY A 102 9.10 12.57 7.16
C GLY A 102 9.24 11.21 6.49
N PRO A 103 8.43 10.21 6.90
CA PRO A 103 8.40 8.93 6.22
C PRO A 103 7.86 9.11 4.80
N HIS A 104 8.43 8.38 3.86
CA HIS A 104 8.03 8.41 2.45
C HIS A 104 8.42 7.11 1.74
N ILE A 105 7.88 6.93 0.55
CA ILE A 105 8.26 5.81 -0.32
C ILE A 105 9.30 6.32 -1.31
N MET A 106 10.50 5.71 -1.29
CA MET A 106 11.55 5.95 -2.26
C MET A 106 11.34 5.05 -3.46
N LEU A 107 11.37 5.64 -4.65
CA LEU A 107 11.24 4.93 -5.92
C LEU A 107 12.57 4.97 -6.66
N MET A 108 13.05 3.82 -7.10
CA MET A 108 14.33 3.65 -7.78
C MET A 108 14.15 2.80 -9.04
N ASN A 109 15.01 3.01 -10.03
CA ASN A 109 15.03 2.23 -11.27
C ASN A 109 13.67 2.18 -11.98
N LEU A 110 12.93 3.27 -11.93
CA LEU A 110 11.65 3.39 -12.63
C LEU A 110 11.82 3.32 -14.14
N PRO A 111 10.81 2.81 -14.87
CA PRO A 111 10.81 2.88 -16.33
C PRO A 111 10.99 4.32 -16.81
N LYS A 112 11.70 4.49 -17.91
CA LYS A 112 11.84 5.79 -18.55
C LYS A 112 10.53 6.21 -19.22
N GLY A 113 10.31 7.52 -19.28
CA GLY A 113 9.15 8.09 -19.98
C GLY A 113 7.89 8.22 -19.14
N LEU A 114 7.96 7.95 -17.84
CA LEU A 114 6.87 8.27 -16.92
C LEU A 114 6.71 9.79 -16.80
N LYS A 115 5.48 10.26 -16.88
CA LYS A 115 5.15 11.68 -16.86
C LYS A 115 3.93 11.99 -16.00
N ALA A 116 3.74 13.25 -15.68
CA ALA A 116 2.55 13.73 -14.99
C ALA A 116 1.27 13.28 -15.71
N GLY A 117 0.29 12.79 -14.96
CA GLY A 117 -0.94 12.21 -15.49
C GLY A 117 -0.91 10.68 -15.60
N ASP A 118 0.27 10.06 -15.61
CA ASP A 118 0.38 8.62 -15.55
C ASP A 118 0.06 8.11 -14.13
N ALA A 119 -0.29 6.83 -14.01
CA ALA A 119 -0.47 6.14 -12.74
C ALA A 119 0.67 5.15 -12.50
N LEU A 120 1.17 5.11 -11.28
CA LEU A 120 2.18 4.16 -10.85
C LEU A 120 1.58 3.22 -9.81
N PRO A 121 1.32 1.95 -10.15
CA PRO A 121 0.80 1.00 -9.18
C PRO A 121 1.91 0.54 -8.24
N LEU A 122 1.66 0.68 -6.94
CA LEU A 122 2.52 0.18 -5.88
C LEU A 122 1.75 -0.83 -5.04
N ARG A 123 2.43 -1.88 -4.60
CA ARG A 123 1.90 -2.85 -3.65
C ARG A 123 2.39 -2.52 -2.26
N LEU A 124 1.45 -2.26 -1.37
CA LEU A 124 1.70 -2.01 0.03
C LEU A 124 1.45 -3.30 0.82
N HIS A 125 2.41 -3.69 1.65
CA HIS A 125 2.32 -4.89 2.48
C HIS A 125 1.98 -4.49 3.91
N PHE A 126 0.78 -4.87 4.36
CA PHE A 126 0.33 -4.65 5.73
C PHE A 126 0.36 -5.97 6.51
N LYS A 127 0.83 -5.90 7.73
CA LYS A 127 0.92 -7.09 8.59
C LYS A 127 -0.44 -7.73 8.83
N ARG A 128 -1.47 -6.92 9.05
CA ARG A 128 -2.83 -7.36 9.37
C ARG A 128 -3.74 -7.39 8.15
N GLY A 129 -3.73 -6.34 7.36
CA GLY A 129 -4.58 -6.17 6.18
C GLY A 129 -4.09 -6.86 4.91
N GLY A 130 -2.90 -7.46 4.93
CA GLY A 130 -2.32 -8.12 3.77
C GLY A 130 -1.82 -7.12 2.71
N ASP A 131 -1.77 -7.58 1.46
CA ASP A 131 -1.25 -6.80 0.35
C ASP A 131 -2.35 -6.01 -0.33
N VAL A 132 -2.09 -4.74 -0.60
CA VAL A 132 -3.00 -3.85 -1.30
C VAL A 132 -2.25 -3.16 -2.43
N VAL A 133 -2.78 -3.23 -3.65
CA VAL A 133 -2.25 -2.49 -4.79
C VAL A 133 -2.99 -1.16 -4.91
N VAL A 134 -2.23 -0.08 -4.92
CA VAL A 134 -2.74 1.29 -4.99
C VAL A 134 -2.10 2.02 -6.16
N ASN A 135 -2.91 2.70 -6.96
CA ASN A 135 -2.42 3.55 -8.05
C ASN A 135 -2.04 4.94 -7.51
N PHE A 136 -0.76 5.27 -7.61
CA PHE A 136 -0.25 6.59 -7.25
C PHE A 136 -0.27 7.47 -8.49
N ALA A 137 -0.98 8.59 -8.41
CA ALA A 137 -1.01 9.56 -9.51
C ALA A 137 0.33 10.27 -9.62
N LEU A 138 0.93 10.30 -10.80
CA LEU A 138 2.14 11.08 -11.07
C LEU A 138 1.78 12.55 -11.28
N LYS A 139 2.41 13.44 -10.55
CA LYS A 139 2.22 14.90 -10.60
C LYS A 139 3.52 15.63 -10.84
#